data_618833a532350436d26e4fee6606dd59
#
_entry.id   618833a532350436d26e4fee6606dd59
#
_cell.length_a   1.000
_cell.length_b   1.000
_cell.length_c   1.000
_cell.angle_alpha   90.00
_cell.angle_beta   90.00
_cell.angle_gamma   90.00
#
_symmetry.space_group_name_H-M   'P 1'
#
loop_
_entity.id
_entity.type
_entity.pdbx_description
1 polymer ?
#
loop_
_entity_poly.entity_id
_entity_poly.type
_entity_poly.pdbx_seq_one_letter_code
_entity_poly.pdbx_strand_id
1 'polypeptide(L)'
;MAGDGGGSREVRALPVKTLEERVRRIEDRLAIEDLVADYCSGIDNRDLDRFISCFTADAVVRHQDRVMELRGRDTIHEYYTGRFRDYGMTFHYPHMHTVEVDSDVTAHGVVTGHAEMGLSGEGWIAALRYTDQYLVEDGRWKFAERVIASWYYMRLGDLPEGLGSNLRKHYRGELKRSELPESLDSYKAWL
;
A
#
# COMPACT_ATOMS: atom_id res chain seq x y z
N MET A 1 39.15 0.91 -35.89
CA MET A 1 38.54 -0.42 -35.70
C MET A 1 37.63 -0.32 -34.51
N ALA A 2 36.34 -0.23 -34.76
CA ALA A 2 35.31 -0.15 -33.74
C ALA A 2 34.92 -1.57 -33.38
N GLY A 3 35.03 -1.92 -32.08
CA GLY A 3 34.55 -3.17 -31.53
C GLY A 3 33.10 -3.01 -31.11
N ASP A 4 32.22 -3.59 -31.93
CA ASP A 4 30.79 -3.73 -31.63
C ASP A 4 30.60 -4.80 -30.52
N GLY A 5 30.27 -4.35 -29.33
CA GLY A 5 29.91 -5.16 -28.17
C GLY A 5 28.40 -5.24 -28.00
N GLY A 6 27.69 -5.74 -29.00
CA GLY A 6 26.27 -6.05 -28.91
C GLY A 6 26.00 -7.17 -27.92
N GLY A 7 25.81 -6.84 -26.64
CA GLY A 7 25.30 -7.76 -25.65
C GLY A 7 23.83 -8.08 -25.93
N SER A 8 23.59 -9.19 -26.63
CA SER A 8 22.27 -9.76 -26.80
C SER A 8 21.70 -10.09 -25.39
N ARG A 9 20.68 -9.37 -24.96
CA ARG A 9 19.86 -9.79 -23.81
C ARG A 9 19.25 -11.15 -24.15
N GLU A 10 19.78 -12.19 -23.52
CA GLU A 10 19.12 -13.52 -23.54
C GLU A 10 17.69 -13.34 -23.00
N VAL A 11 16.72 -13.42 -23.88
CA VAL A 11 15.32 -13.51 -23.47
C VAL A 11 15.13 -14.90 -22.88
N ARG A 12 15.27 -15.02 -21.55
CA ARG A 12 15.02 -16.26 -20.82
C ARG A 12 13.58 -16.64 -21.06
N ALA A 13 13.32 -17.69 -21.84
CA ALA A 13 11.99 -18.23 -22.05
C ALA A 13 11.41 -18.60 -20.66
N LEU A 14 10.28 -17.98 -20.32
CA LEU A 14 9.56 -18.34 -19.11
C LEU A 14 9.09 -19.80 -19.22
N PRO A 15 9.17 -20.58 -18.14
CA PRO A 15 8.68 -21.96 -18.17
C PRO A 15 7.21 -21.98 -18.61
N VAL A 16 6.89 -22.89 -19.54
CA VAL A 16 5.51 -23.05 -20.02
C VAL A 16 4.68 -23.64 -18.87
N LYS A 17 3.77 -22.82 -18.32
CA LYS A 17 2.83 -23.24 -17.27
C LYS A 17 1.62 -23.92 -17.91
N THR A 18 1.06 -24.91 -17.23
CA THR A 18 -0.20 -25.55 -17.63
C THR A 18 -1.33 -24.52 -17.62
N LEU A 19 -2.45 -24.84 -18.30
CA LEU A 19 -3.64 -23.99 -18.27
C LEU A 19 -4.16 -23.81 -16.84
N GLU A 20 -4.16 -24.88 -16.05
CA GLU A 20 -4.58 -24.86 -14.64
C GLU A 20 -3.72 -23.95 -13.79
N GLU A 21 -2.39 -23.99 -13.95
CA GLU A 21 -1.46 -23.08 -13.25
C GLU A 21 -1.69 -21.61 -13.66
N ARG A 22 -2.02 -21.39 -14.94
CA ARG A 22 -2.30 -20.02 -15.42
C ARG A 22 -3.62 -19.49 -14.88
N VAL A 23 -4.67 -20.34 -14.85
CA VAL A 23 -5.97 -19.97 -14.29
C VAL A 23 -5.82 -19.69 -12.80
N ARG A 24 -5.18 -20.56 -12.01
CA ARG A 24 -4.94 -20.35 -10.58
C ARG A 24 -4.26 -19.01 -10.32
N ARG A 25 -3.22 -18.65 -11.09
CA ARG A 25 -2.54 -17.34 -10.90
C ARG A 25 -3.43 -16.14 -11.22
N ILE A 26 -4.39 -16.29 -12.12
CA ILE A 26 -5.38 -15.23 -12.40
C ILE A 26 -6.33 -15.12 -11.20
N GLU A 27 -6.83 -16.26 -10.70
CA GLU A 27 -7.70 -16.31 -9.53
C GLU A 27 -7.01 -15.74 -8.28
N ASP A 28 -5.74 -16.11 -8.03
CA ASP A 28 -4.95 -15.54 -6.93
C ASP A 28 -4.82 -14.00 -7.03
N ARG A 29 -4.54 -13.50 -8.23
CA ARG A 29 -4.45 -12.05 -8.45
C ARG A 29 -5.79 -11.35 -8.22
N LEU A 30 -6.88 -11.91 -8.72
CA LEU A 30 -8.22 -11.34 -8.49
C LEU A 30 -8.57 -11.36 -7.00
N ALA A 31 -8.28 -12.45 -6.29
CA ALA A 31 -8.51 -12.55 -4.85
C ALA A 31 -7.68 -11.52 -4.04
N ILE A 32 -6.44 -11.20 -4.48
CA ILE A 32 -5.63 -10.16 -3.86
C ILE A 32 -6.15 -8.75 -4.24
N GLU A 33 -6.68 -8.55 -5.45
CA GLU A 33 -7.34 -7.30 -5.83
C GLU A 33 -8.62 -7.07 -4.99
N ASP A 34 -9.43 -8.11 -4.79
CA ASP A 34 -10.60 -8.08 -3.91
C ASP A 34 -10.21 -7.80 -2.45
N LEU A 35 -9.09 -8.35 -1.96
CA LEU A 35 -8.56 -8.06 -0.63
C LEU A 35 -8.26 -6.56 -0.44
N VAL A 36 -7.68 -5.90 -1.45
CA VAL A 36 -7.43 -4.45 -1.42
C VAL A 36 -8.75 -3.68 -1.39
N ALA A 37 -9.75 -4.12 -2.16
CA ALA A 37 -11.09 -3.52 -2.15
C ALA A 37 -11.79 -3.69 -0.79
N ASP A 38 -11.66 -4.87 -0.17
CA ASP A 38 -12.19 -5.15 1.17
C ASP A 38 -11.54 -4.28 2.24
N TYR A 39 -10.23 -4.10 2.18
CA TYR A 39 -9.49 -3.19 3.05
C TYR A 39 -10.01 -1.75 2.94
N CYS A 40 -10.09 -1.20 1.73
CA CYS A 40 -10.59 0.15 1.50
C CYS A 40 -12.05 0.30 1.99
N SER A 41 -12.92 -0.62 1.57
CA SER A 41 -14.33 -0.60 1.95
C SER A 41 -14.55 -0.74 3.45
N GLY A 42 -13.74 -1.56 4.13
CA GLY A 42 -13.79 -1.73 5.57
C GLY A 42 -13.51 -0.43 6.32
N ILE A 43 -12.50 0.33 5.86
CA ILE A 43 -12.21 1.66 6.45
C ILE A 43 -13.32 2.66 6.12
N ASP A 44 -13.71 2.76 4.85
CA ASP A 44 -14.61 3.80 4.37
C ASP A 44 -16.03 3.64 4.93
N ASN A 45 -16.47 2.41 5.11
CA ASN A 45 -17.78 2.08 5.68
C ASN A 45 -17.76 1.90 7.21
N ARG A 46 -16.61 2.05 7.89
CA ARG A 46 -16.46 1.76 9.34
C ARG A 46 -16.79 0.31 9.71
N ASP A 47 -16.61 -0.60 8.75
CA ASP A 47 -16.76 -2.04 8.97
C ASP A 47 -15.43 -2.61 9.49
N LEU A 48 -15.27 -2.51 10.82
CA LEU A 48 -14.03 -2.92 11.49
C LEU A 48 -13.77 -4.43 11.33
N ASP A 49 -14.81 -5.24 11.35
CA ASP A 49 -14.69 -6.70 11.22
C ASP A 49 -14.18 -7.06 9.81
N ARG A 50 -14.76 -6.45 8.77
CA ARG A 50 -14.30 -6.62 7.38
C ARG A 50 -12.85 -6.17 7.23
N PHE A 51 -12.52 -4.99 7.72
CA PHE A 51 -11.15 -4.44 7.68
C PHE A 51 -10.14 -5.37 8.35
N ILE A 52 -10.44 -5.82 9.58
CA ILE A 52 -9.55 -6.69 10.36
C ILE A 52 -9.41 -8.10 9.76
N SER A 53 -10.46 -8.60 9.11
CA SER A 53 -10.41 -9.90 8.42
C SER A 53 -9.38 -9.95 7.26
N CYS A 54 -8.98 -8.77 6.75
CA CYS A 54 -7.96 -8.65 5.70
C CYS A 54 -6.54 -9.01 6.16
N PHE A 55 -6.29 -9.12 7.47
CA PHE A 55 -4.93 -9.30 8.01
C PHE A 55 -4.70 -10.71 8.54
N THR A 56 -3.46 -11.21 8.40
CA THR A 56 -3.03 -12.43 9.09
C THR A 56 -2.94 -12.18 10.61
N ALA A 57 -2.91 -13.26 11.40
CA ALA A 57 -2.81 -13.15 12.85
C ALA A 57 -1.59 -12.32 13.30
N ASP A 58 -0.43 -12.51 12.64
CA ASP A 58 0.84 -11.85 12.95
C ASP A 58 1.15 -10.66 12.02
N ALA A 59 0.15 -10.10 11.33
CA ALA A 59 0.33 -9.04 10.36
C ALA A 59 1.07 -7.82 10.92
N VAL A 60 1.83 -7.14 10.05
CA VAL A 60 2.52 -5.90 10.39
C VAL A 60 1.98 -4.77 9.50
N VAL A 61 1.50 -3.69 10.11
CA VAL A 61 1.16 -2.44 9.42
C VAL A 61 2.06 -1.35 9.93
N ARG A 62 2.82 -0.72 9.04
CA ARG A 62 3.75 0.33 9.45
C ARG A 62 3.94 1.42 8.40
N HIS A 63 4.31 2.59 8.84
CA HIS A 63 4.85 3.62 7.97
C HIS A 63 6.30 3.29 7.57
N GLN A 64 6.73 3.72 6.39
CA GLN A 64 8.09 3.50 5.90
C GLN A 64 9.14 4.17 6.83
N ASP A 65 8.83 5.35 7.36
CA ASP A 65 9.68 6.07 8.33
C ASP A 65 9.54 5.58 9.78
N ARG A 66 8.74 4.53 10.02
CA ARG A 66 8.50 3.88 11.31
C ARG A 66 7.93 4.78 12.42
N VAL A 67 7.32 5.91 12.09
CA VAL A 67 6.59 6.73 13.08
C VAL A 67 5.35 6.02 13.62
N MET A 68 4.85 5.01 12.90
CA MET A 68 3.82 4.07 13.31
C MET A 68 4.24 2.66 12.90
N GLU A 69 4.14 1.72 13.82
CA GLU A 69 4.31 0.28 13.56
C GLU A 69 3.38 -0.51 14.49
N LEU A 70 2.50 -1.30 13.88
CA LEU A 70 1.52 -2.14 14.55
C LEU A 70 1.86 -3.60 14.21
N ARG A 71 1.97 -4.44 15.23
CA ARG A 71 2.29 -5.87 15.08
C ARG A 71 1.21 -6.72 15.70
N GLY A 72 0.71 -7.65 14.91
CA GLY A 72 -0.39 -8.54 15.25
C GLY A 72 -1.76 -7.91 15.00
N ARG A 73 -2.70 -8.75 14.56
CA ARG A 73 -4.06 -8.36 14.20
C ARG A 73 -4.81 -7.67 15.34
N ASP A 74 -4.59 -8.08 16.58
CA ASP A 74 -5.22 -7.49 17.74
C ASP A 74 -4.75 -6.05 17.98
N THR A 75 -3.46 -5.77 17.82
CA THR A 75 -2.91 -4.42 17.92
C THR A 75 -3.44 -3.52 16.80
N ILE A 76 -3.57 -4.07 15.58
CA ILE A 76 -4.17 -3.36 14.44
C ILE A 76 -5.63 -3.02 14.75
N HIS A 77 -6.40 -4.00 15.29
CA HIS A 77 -7.79 -3.80 15.68
C HIS A 77 -7.95 -2.68 16.72
N GLU A 78 -7.16 -2.71 17.80
CA GLU A 78 -7.20 -1.70 18.86
C GLU A 78 -6.91 -0.30 18.31
N TYR A 79 -5.84 -0.17 17.50
CA TYR A 79 -5.46 1.10 16.90
C TYR A 79 -6.57 1.65 16.01
N TYR A 80 -7.12 0.84 15.10
CA TYR A 80 -8.15 1.32 14.16
C TYR A 80 -9.50 1.54 14.82
N THR A 81 -9.81 0.85 15.92
CA THR A 81 -10.97 1.16 16.76
C THR A 81 -10.92 2.62 17.26
N GLY A 82 -9.74 3.09 17.69
CA GLY A 82 -9.52 4.49 18.04
C GLY A 82 -9.65 5.42 16.83
N ARG A 83 -8.96 5.09 15.72
CA ARG A 83 -8.96 5.91 14.51
C ARG A 83 -10.36 6.09 13.89
N PHE A 84 -11.19 5.05 13.91
CA PHE A 84 -12.55 5.12 13.38
C PHE A 84 -13.47 6.08 14.16
N ARG A 85 -13.13 6.38 15.42
CA ARG A 85 -13.83 7.42 16.20
C ARG A 85 -13.38 8.82 15.85
N ASP A 86 -12.11 8.98 15.47
CA ASP A 86 -11.52 10.29 15.14
C ASP A 86 -11.86 10.74 13.72
N TYR A 87 -12.08 9.79 12.80
CA TYR A 87 -12.40 10.10 11.42
C TYR A 87 -13.87 10.51 11.24
N GLY A 88 -14.08 11.59 10.49
CA GLY A 88 -15.35 11.87 9.83
C GLY A 88 -15.52 10.95 8.61
N MET A 89 -15.80 11.50 7.43
CA MET A 89 -15.81 10.76 6.17
C MET A 89 -14.38 10.28 5.83
N THR A 90 -14.26 9.07 5.27
CA THR A 90 -13.04 8.62 4.57
C THR A 90 -13.45 8.02 3.24
N PHE A 91 -12.60 8.19 2.23
CA PHE A 91 -12.77 7.54 0.95
C PHE A 91 -11.40 7.24 0.32
N HIS A 92 -11.17 5.98 -0.01
CA HIS A 92 -9.94 5.51 -0.63
C HIS A 92 -10.14 5.28 -2.12
N TYR A 93 -9.18 5.77 -2.92
CA TYR A 93 -9.11 5.60 -4.37
C TYR A 93 -7.86 4.81 -4.73
N PRO A 94 -7.86 3.47 -4.71
CA PRO A 94 -6.75 2.68 -5.26
C PRO A 94 -6.68 2.88 -6.78
N HIS A 95 -5.50 3.27 -7.30
CA HIS A 95 -5.30 3.56 -8.72
C HIS A 95 -4.58 2.45 -9.45
N MET A 96 -3.39 2.10 -8.98
CA MET A 96 -2.59 1.04 -9.56
C MET A 96 -2.35 -0.04 -8.53
N HIS A 97 -2.47 -1.29 -8.98
CA HIS A 97 -2.12 -2.46 -8.20
C HIS A 97 -1.29 -3.41 -9.06
N THR A 98 -0.06 -3.67 -8.62
CA THR A 98 0.79 -4.71 -9.21
C THR A 98 0.91 -5.84 -8.21
N VAL A 99 0.77 -7.08 -8.69
CA VAL A 99 0.85 -8.30 -7.87
C VAL A 99 1.75 -9.31 -8.55
N GLU A 100 2.72 -9.84 -7.81
CA GLU A 100 3.53 -10.99 -8.19
C GLU A 100 3.24 -12.14 -7.23
N VAL A 101 2.73 -13.24 -7.75
CA VAL A 101 2.45 -14.46 -6.99
C VAL A 101 3.72 -15.30 -7.00
N ASP A 102 4.37 -15.42 -5.83
CA ASP A 102 5.66 -16.10 -5.65
C ASP A 102 5.49 -17.61 -5.54
N SER A 103 4.43 -18.04 -4.83
CA SER A 103 4.09 -19.45 -4.60
C SER A 103 2.57 -19.63 -4.48
N ASP A 104 2.10 -20.81 -4.14
CA ASP A 104 0.69 -21.07 -3.89
C ASP A 104 0.16 -20.42 -2.58
N VAL A 105 1.05 -19.88 -1.75
CA VAL A 105 0.71 -19.30 -0.44
C VAL A 105 1.37 -17.95 -0.15
N THR A 106 2.22 -17.45 -1.03
CA THR A 106 2.91 -16.16 -0.87
C THR A 106 2.82 -15.31 -2.13
N ALA A 107 2.64 -14.01 -1.95
CA ALA A 107 2.68 -13.02 -3.01
C ALA A 107 3.18 -11.68 -2.45
N HIS A 108 3.61 -10.80 -3.34
CA HIS A 108 3.92 -9.41 -2.98
C HIS A 108 3.37 -8.45 -4.02
N GLY A 109 3.25 -7.17 -3.64
CA GLY A 109 2.71 -6.19 -4.56
C GLY A 109 2.87 -4.75 -4.11
N VAL A 110 2.44 -3.86 -4.99
CA VAL A 110 2.42 -2.42 -4.73
C VAL A 110 1.07 -1.87 -5.13
N VAL A 111 0.42 -1.15 -4.21
CA VAL A 111 -0.78 -0.37 -4.48
C VAL A 111 -0.44 1.10 -4.38
N THR A 112 -0.86 1.91 -5.34
CA THR A 112 -0.82 3.37 -5.23
C THR A 112 -2.23 3.93 -5.25
N GLY A 113 -2.46 4.99 -4.50
CA GLY A 113 -3.79 5.59 -4.44
C GLY A 113 -3.82 6.91 -3.70
N HIS A 114 -5.02 7.45 -3.66
CA HIS A 114 -5.35 8.62 -2.87
C HIS A 114 -6.35 8.25 -1.78
N ALA A 115 -6.40 9.07 -0.74
CA ALA A 115 -7.47 9.02 0.24
C ALA A 115 -7.89 10.44 0.61
N GLU A 116 -9.20 10.63 0.72
CA GLU A 116 -9.81 11.83 1.26
C GLU A 116 -10.37 11.50 2.64
N MET A 117 -10.23 12.43 3.59
CA MET A 117 -10.73 12.19 4.93
C MET A 117 -11.10 13.47 5.66
N GLY A 118 -12.14 13.39 6.46
CA GLY A 118 -12.45 14.38 7.47
C GLY A 118 -11.73 14.02 8.76
N LEU A 119 -10.90 14.90 9.28
CA LEU A 119 -10.22 14.70 10.56
C LEU A 119 -10.26 16.00 11.35
N SER A 120 -10.80 15.94 12.58
CA SER A 120 -10.92 17.10 13.48
C SER A 120 -11.65 18.30 12.84
N GLY A 121 -12.65 18.03 12.01
CA GLY A 121 -13.45 19.07 11.34
C GLY A 121 -12.81 19.70 10.10
N GLU A 122 -11.63 19.23 9.69
CA GLU A 122 -10.92 19.70 8.51
C GLU A 122 -10.88 18.61 7.42
N GLY A 123 -10.87 19.03 6.15
CA GLY A 123 -10.64 18.15 5.00
C GLY A 123 -9.15 17.83 4.84
N TRP A 124 -8.83 16.56 4.69
CA TRP A 124 -7.46 16.05 4.48
C TRP A 124 -7.40 15.23 3.21
N ILE A 125 -6.21 15.21 2.62
CA ILE A 125 -5.90 14.43 1.42
C ILE A 125 -4.53 13.75 1.57
N ALA A 126 -4.44 12.53 1.05
CA ALA A 126 -3.21 11.77 1.02
C ALA A 126 -2.97 11.15 -0.36
N ALA A 127 -1.72 11.14 -0.82
CA ALA A 127 -1.26 10.27 -1.90
C ALA A 127 -0.31 9.23 -1.29
N LEU A 128 -0.63 7.96 -1.50
CA LEU A 128 -0.04 6.84 -0.77
C LEU A 128 0.49 5.78 -1.73
N ARG A 129 1.55 5.11 -1.28
CA ARG A 129 2.01 3.83 -1.78
C ARG A 129 1.96 2.83 -0.65
N TYR A 130 1.33 1.70 -0.90
CA TYR A 130 1.44 0.52 -0.06
C TYR A 130 2.39 -0.46 -0.74
N THR A 131 3.35 -0.99 0.02
CA THR A 131 4.18 -2.12 -0.39
C THR A 131 3.78 -3.29 0.49
N ASP A 132 3.23 -4.31 -0.13
CA ASP A 132 2.50 -5.37 0.55
C ASP A 132 3.18 -6.72 0.39
N GLN A 133 3.14 -7.51 1.48
CA GLN A 133 3.38 -8.95 1.47
C GLN A 133 2.05 -9.64 1.80
N TYR A 134 1.70 -10.64 1.00
CA TYR A 134 0.48 -11.40 1.16
C TYR A 134 0.78 -12.85 1.51
N LEU A 135 -0.04 -13.44 2.38
CA LEU A 135 -0.01 -14.85 2.73
C LEU A 135 -1.43 -15.46 2.65
N VAL A 136 -1.49 -16.74 2.33
CA VAL A 136 -2.72 -17.50 2.48
C VAL A 136 -2.83 -17.97 3.94
N GLU A 137 -3.87 -17.53 4.64
CA GLU A 137 -4.26 -17.97 5.97
C GLU A 137 -5.75 -18.33 5.95
N ASP A 138 -6.12 -19.48 6.49
CA ASP A 138 -7.49 -20.00 6.48
C ASP A 138 -8.09 -20.09 5.07
N GLY A 139 -7.26 -20.45 4.07
CA GLY A 139 -7.68 -20.60 2.67
C GLY A 139 -7.97 -19.26 1.95
N ARG A 140 -7.56 -18.12 2.49
CA ARG A 140 -7.74 -16.79 1.91
C ARG A 140 -6.43 -16.01 1.87
N TRP A 141 -6.23 -15.23 0.82
CA TRP A 141 -5.19 -14.24 0.76
C TRP A 141 -5.44 -13.15 1.80
N LYS A 142 -4.41 -12.78 2.55
CA LYS A 142 -4.44 -11.74 3.58
C LYS A 142 -3.15 -10.93 3.56
N PHE A 143 -3.19 -9.71 4.08
CA PHE A 143 -1.99 -8.92 4.31
C PHE A 143 -1.18 -9.53 5.46
N ALA A 144 0.06 -9.90 5.17
CA ALA A 144 1.06 -10.27 6.17
C ALA A 144 1.90 -9.06 6.59
N GLU A 145 2.25 -8.19 5.63
CA GLU A 145 2.85 -6.89 5.91
C GLU A 145 2.28 -5.85 4.95
N ARG A 146 1.99 -4.66 5.48
CA ARG A 146 1.67 -3.46 4.70
C ARG A 146 2.56 -2.31 5.13
N VAL A 147 3.43 -1.85 4.24
CA VAL A 147 4.27 -0.68 4.44
C VAL A 147 3.65 0.51 3.74
N ILE A 148 3.38 1.58 4.49
CA ILE A 148 2.74 2.79 4.01
C ILE A 148 3.82 3.85 3.79
N ALA A 149 3.93 4.37 2.57
CA ALA A 149 4.73 5.54 2.24
C ALA A 149 3.85 6.61 1.60
N SER A 150 4.11 7.88 1.90
CA SER A 150 3.31 8.99 1.39
C SER A 150 4.12 9.86 0.45
N TRP A 151 3.50 10.28 -0.67
CA TRP A 151 3.94 11.47 -1.41
C TRP A 151 3.54 12.72 -0.67
N TYR A 152 2.35 12.73 -0.09
CA TYR A 152 1.87 13.75 0.82
C TYR A 152 0.76 13.19 1.72
N TYR A 153 0.60 13.81 2.87
CA TYR A 153 -0.51 13.67 3.80
C TYR A 153 -0.73 15.03 4.46
N MET A 154 -1.71 15.78 4.01
CA MET A 154 -1.88 17.18 4.39
C MET A 154 -3.34 17.62 4.39
N ARG A 155 -3.61 18.77 4.96
CA ARG A 155 -4.91 19.42 4.85
C ARG A 155 -5.16 19.80 3.40
N LEU A 156 -6.42 19.72 2.97
CA LEU A 156 -6.79 20.06 1.61
C LEU A 156 -6.44 21.51 1.26
N GLY A 157 -6.53 22.44 2.23
CA GLY A 157 -6.14 23.84 2.06
C GLY A 157 -4.65 24.09 1.83
N ASP A 158 -3.80 23.15 2.28
CA ASP A 158 -2.33 23.27 2.16
C ASP A 158 -1.81 22.69 0.82
N LEU A 159 -2.68 22.06 0.03
CA LEU A 159 -2.29 21.32 -1.17
C LEU A 159 -1.59 22.19 -2.23
N PRO A 160 -2.05 23.42 -2.57
CA PRO A 160 -1.43 24.22 -3.62
C PRO A 160 0.05 24.55 -3.35
N GLU A 161 0.39 24.87 -2.10
CA GLU A 161 1.75 25.21 -1.68
C GLU A 161 2.55 23.95 -1.33
N GLY A 162 1.89 22.97 -0.73
CA GLY A 162 2.50 21.72 -0.24
C GLY A 162 3.09 20.87 -1.34
N LEU A 163 2.48 20.82 -2.53
CA LEU A 163 3.00 20.01 -3.64
C LEU A 163 4.39 20.46 -4.12
N GLY A 164 4.72 21.74 -3.98
CA GLY A 164 6.06 22.29 -4.31
C GLY A 164 7.10 22.12 -3.20
N SER A 165 6.70 21.67 -2.00
CA SER A 165 7.57 21.49 -0.84
C SER A 165 7.98 20.04 -0.66
N ASN A 166 9.11 19.78 -0.01
CA ASN A 166 9.46 18.45 0.49
C ASN A 166 8.87 18.15 1.88
N LEU A 167 8.33 19.18 2.56
CA LEU A 167 7.60 19.07 3.83
C LEU A 167 6.11 18.91 3.52
N ARG A 168 5.67 17.69 3.21
CA ARG A 168 4.31 17.39 2.73
C ARG A 168 3.56 16.36 3.60
N LYS A 169 4.12 15.99 4.75
CA LYS A 169 3.52 15.00 5.64
C LYS A 169 3.23 15.61 7.00
N HIS A 170 1.93 15.76 7.33
CA HIS A 170 1.53 16.10 8.69
C HIS A 170 1.46 14.82 9.54
N TYR A 171 2.14 14.83 10.67
CA TYR A 171 2.06 13.74 11.64
C TYR A 171 2.12 14.28 13.06
N ARG A 172 1.08 14.00 13.86
CA ARG A 172 0.95 14.49 15.25
C ARG A 172 1.14 16.00 15.41
N GLY A 173 0.60 16.79 14.46
CA GLY A 173 0.69 18.25 14.48
C GLY A 173 1.98 18.83 13.91
N GLU A 174 2.95 17.99 13.53
CA GLU A 174 4.20 18.43 12.92
C GLU A 174 4.19 18.21 11.41
N LEU A 175 4.77 19.16 10.67
CA LEU A 175 5.02 19.06 9.25
C LEU A 175 6.39 18.41 9.00
N LYS A 176 6.40 17.26 8.34
CA LYS A 176 7.60 16.44 8.10
C LYS A 176 7.87 16.28 6.60
N ARG A 177 9.06 15.80 6.28
CA ARG A 177 9.37 15.33 4.93
C ARG A 177 8.51 14.10 4.60
N SER A 178 8.00 14.08 3.37
CA SER A 178 7.39 12.88 2.83
C SER A 178 8.45 11.84 2.50
N GLU A 179 8.05 10.56 2.50
CA GLU A 179 8.94 9.47 2.12
C GLU A 179 9.18 9.45 0.62
N LEU A 180 8.20 9.84 -0.16
CA LEU A 180 8.23 9.77 -1.62
C LEU A 180 8.14 11.17 -2.26
N PRO A 181 8.84 11.38 -3.38
CA PRO A 181 9.73 10.43 -4.08
C PRO A 181 11.16 10.41 -3.52
N GLU A 182 11.49 11.21 -2.52
CA GLU A 182 12.84 11.52 -2.04
C GLU A 182 13.62 10.29 -1.53
N SER A 183 12.93 9.22 -1.12
CA SER A 183 13.58 7.96 -0.72
C SER A 183 14.01 7.08 -1.89
N LEU A 184 13.51 7.33 -3.10
CA LEU A 184 13.78 6.51 -4.28
C LEU A 184 15.16 6.80 -4.87
N ASP A 185 15.97 5.76 -5.09
CA ASP A 185 17.28 5.93 -5.73
C ASP A 185 17.16 6.43 -7.17
N SER A 186 16.12 6.01 -7.89
CA SER A 186 15.78 6.53 -9.21
C SER A 186 15.51 8.04 -9.21
N TYR A 187 14.89 8.58 -8.16
CA TYR A 187 14.67 10.03 -8.03
C TYR A 187 15.96 10.76 -7.66
N LYS A 188 16.74 10.22 -6.70
CA LYS A 188 18.02 10.82 -6.29
C LYS A 188 19.02 10.93 -7.44
N ALA A 189 18.95 10.05 -8.41
CA ALA A 189 19.83 10.09 -9.61
C ALA A 189 19.58 11.33 -10.51
N TRP A 190 18.50 12.09 -10.28
CA TRP A 190 18.15 13.30 -11.05
C TRP A 190 18.36 14.60 -10.27
N LEU A 191 18.81 14.53 -9.03
CA LEU A 191 19.15 15.69 -8.17
C LEU A 191 20.63 16.05 -8.28
#